data_a5b08bd43dddbf635a113ed6296bacef
#
_entry.id   a5b08bd43dddbf635a113ed6296bacef
#
_cell.length_a   1.000
_cell.length_b   1.000
_cell.length_c   1.000
_cell.angle_alpha   90.00
_cell.angle_beta   90.00
_cell.angle_gamma   90.00
#
_symmetry.space_group_name_H-M   'P 1'
#
loop_
_entity.id
_entity.type
_entity.pdbx_description
1 polymer ?
#
loop_
_entity_poly.entity_id
_entity_poly.type
_entity_poly.pdbx_seq_one_letter_code
_entity_poly.pdbx_strand_id
1 'polypeptide(L)'
;MHPIYALWAHPRSMSTAIERIMRERGDLDCVHEPFMYDYYVHRGVGQMPHFDVRADHPQEYSDIRDMLFERAKHQPVFIKDMSYYVMPHILRDTAFQGRLRNAFLVRRPRAAIVSYHKIDPECSCEEIGIAAQLDHAQGLAAQGDTPLVIRSEDVRANPQGMMSALWRVWGLAEADHAFNWQCEAPKDWQQVEGWHAKTMQTQGIEPPDPNAEENERRKFDALAAQVPKLETYLATHEPAYQALSDMALAANS
;
A
#
# COMPACT_ATOMS: atom_id res chain seq x y z
N MET A 1 7.91 10.56 -21.61
CA MET A 1 6.95 10.26 -20.54
C MET A 1 7.74 9.81 -19.33
N HIS A 2 7.47 10.40 -18.17
CA HIS A 2 8.16 10.09 -16.93
C HIS A 2 7.75 8.71 -16.36
N PRO A 3 8.51 8.12 -15.43
CA PRO A 3 8.14 6.87 -14.76
C PRO A 3 6.93 7.06 -13.83
N ILE A 4 6.23 5.95 -13.58
CA ILE A 4 5.19 5.84 -12.56
C ILE A 4 5.73 4.92 -11.46
N TYR A 5 5.95 5.45 -10.28
CA TYR A 5 6.38 4.72 -9.09
C TYR A 5 5.14 4.16 -8.39
N ALA A 6 5.03 2.85 -8.31
CA ALA A 6 3.86 2.18 -7.74
C ALA A 6 4.24 1.47 -6.44
N LEU A 7 3.64 1.92 -5.32
CA LEU A 7 3.70 1.24 -4.04
C LEU A 7 2.45 0.37 -3.89
N TRP A 8 2.58 -0.91 -4.17
CA TRP A 8 1.54 -1.89 -3.96
C TRP A 8 1.49 -2.25 -2.48
N ALA A 9 0.40 -1.90 -1.85
CA ALA A 9 0.20 -2.07 -0.42
C ALA A 9 -0.93 -3.07 -0.14
N HIS A 10 -1.21 -3.27 1.11
CA HIS A 10 -2.45 -3.83 1.61
C HIS A 10 -3.00 -2.95 2.74
N PRO A 11 -4.29 -3.03 3.07
CA PRO A 11 -4.88 -2.20 4.12
C PRO A 11 -4.13 -2.34 5.45
N ARG A 12 -3.95 -1.21 6.13
CA ARG A 12 -3.28 -1.13 7.44
C ARG A 12 -1.80 -1.50 7.45
N SER A 13 -1.13 -1.49 6.30
CA SER A 13 0.31 -1.74 6.16
C SER A 13 1.20 -0.51 6.44
N MET A 14 0.67 0.59 6.93
CA MET A 14 1.39 1.87 7.10
C MET A 14 1.67 2.62 5.77
N SER A 15 1.04 2.20 4.67
CA SER A 15 1.22 2.79 3.34
C SER A 15 0.92 4.28 3.27
N THR A 16 -0.04 4.75 4.08
CA THR A 16 -0.39 6.19 4.17
C THR A 16 0.77 7.04 4.69
N ALA A 17 1.56 6.53 5.66
CA ALA A 17 2.73 7.25 6.16
C ALA A 17 3.84 7.32 5.09
N ILE A 18 4.05 6.23 4.32
CA ILE A 18 5.00 6.25 3.19
C ILE A 18 4.51 7.18 2.09
N GLU A 19 3.22 7.14 1.74
CA GLU A 19 2.65 8.09 0.78
C GLU A 19 2.88 9.53 1.23
N ARG A 20 2.75 9.82 2.54
CA ARG A 20 3.04 11.15 3.07
C ARG A 20 4.49 11.55 2.81
N ILE A 21 5.46 10.68 3.10
CA ILE A 21 6.87 10.92 2.79
C ILE A 21 7.06 11.20 1.30
N MET A 22 6.42 10.42 0.42
CA MET A 22 6.53 10.62 -1.03
C MET A 22 5.93 11.95 -1.50
N ARG A 23 4.88 12.44 -0.84
CA ARG A 23 4.29 13.77 -1.12
C ARG A 23 5.17 14.91 -0.65
N GLU A 24 5.76 14.78 0.54
CA GLU A 24 6.64 15.82 1.11
C GLU A 24 7.95 16.00 0.32
N ARG A 25 8.33 15.05 -0.53
CA ARG A 25 9.44 15.23 -1.48
C ARG A 25 9.23 16.45 -2.39
N GLY A 26 8.00 16.69 -2.84
CA GLY A 26 7.63 17.81 -3.70
C GLY A 26 8.01 17.65 -5.18
N ASP A 27 8.69 16.56 -5.57
CA ASP A 27 9.16 16.27 -6.93
C ASP A 27 8.32 15.22 -7.68
N LEU A 28 7.22 14.76 -7.07
CA LEU A 28 6.32 13.73 -7.59
C LEU A 28 4.87 14.22 -7.62
N ASP A 29 4.13 13.81 -8.65
CA ASP A 29 2.67 13.92 -8.69
C ASP A 29 2.06 12.69 -7.99
N CYS A 30 1.63 12.85 -6.75
CA CYS A 30 1.13 11.75 -5.93
C CYS A 30 -0.38 11.57 -6.09
N VAL A 31 -0.81 10.35 -6.40
CA VAL A 31 -2.21 9.95 -6.56
C VAL A 31 -2.55 8.85 -5.57
N HIS A 32 -3.59 9.07 -4.76
CA HIS A 32 -4.02 8.18 -3.70
C HIS A 32 -5.00 7.13 -4.24
N GLU A 33 -4.64 5.86 -4.14
CA GLU A 33 -5.47 4.67 -4.43
C GLU A 33 -6.41 4.82 -5.65
N PRO A 34 -5.88 5.17 -6.84
CA PRO A 34 -6.74 5.48 -7.98
C PRO A 34 -7.60 4.29 -8.41
N PHE A 35 -7.11 3.05 -8.26
CA PHE A 35 -7.81 1.85 -8.70
C PHE A 35 -8.89 1.36 -7.72
N MET A 36 -9.05 1.99 -6.53
CA MET A 36 -10.19 1.69 -5.65
C MET A 36 -11.53 1.99 -6.33
N TYR A 37 -11.56 2.95 -7.27
CA TYR A 37 -12.74 3.27 -8.05
C TYR A 37 -13.16 2.13 -9.00
N ASP A 38 -12.19 1.47 -9.65
CA ASP A 38 -12.50 0.29 -10.46
C ASP A 38 -13.02 -0.85 -9.59
N TYR A 39 -12.40 -1.09 -8.44
CA TYR A 39 -12.77 -2.20 -7.55
C TYR A 39 -14.14 -2.00 -6.89
N TYR A 40 -14.34 -0.89 -6.21
CA TYR A 40 -15.54 -0.66 -5.41
C TYR A 40 -16.70 -0.03 -6.17
N VAL A 41 -16.43 0.83 -7.17
CA VAL A 41 -17.48 1.59 -7.87
C VAL A 41 -17.83 0.91 -9.18
N HIS A 42 -16.87 0.70 -10.10
CA HIS A 42 -17.15 0.14 -11.42
C HIS A 42 -17.51 -1.36 -11.34
N ARG A 43 -16.66 -2.17 -10.71
CA ARG A 43 -16.90 -3.61 -10.59
C ARG A 43 -17.85 -3.98 -9.44
N GLY A 44 -18.03 -3.12 -8.45
CA GLY A 44 -18.93 -3.35 -7.32
C GLY A 44 -18.56 -4.58 -6.50
N VAL A 45 -17.28 -4.91 -6.32
CA VAL A 45 -16.82 -6.15 -5.67
C VAL A 45 -17.09 -6.15 -4.16
N GLY A 46 -17.26 -4.99 -3.56
CA GLY A 46 -17.54 -4.84 -2.12
C GLY A 46 -18.03 -3.44 -1.80
N GLN A 47 -18.11 -3.14 -0.52
CA GLN A 47 -18.42 -1.80 -0.03
C GLN A 47 -17.29 -1.34 0.88
N MET A 48 -16.70 -0.21 0.60
CA MET A 48 -15.69 0.40 1.44
C MET A 48 -16.34 1.40 2.39
N PRO A 49 -16.30 1.17 3.73
CA PRO A 49 -16.80 2.14 4.70
C PRO A 49 -16.06 3.49 4.57
N HIS A 50 -16.79 4.59 4.75
CA HIS A 50 -16.20 5.94 4.71
C HIS A 50 -15.53 6.29 3.37
N PHE A 51 -16.06 5.79 2.26
CA PHE A 51 -15.60 6.14 0.92
C PHE A 51 -16.60 7.12 0.26
N ASP A 52 -16.18 8.39 0.12
CA ASP A 52 -16.93 9.42 -0.59
C ASP A 52 -16.53 9.44 -2.06
N VAL A 53 -17.38 8.86 -2.91
CA VAL A 53 -17.12 8.72 -4.36
C VAL A 53 -17.14 10.09 -5.04
N ARG A 54 -16.03 10.48 -5.66
CA ARG A 54 -15.94 11.69 -6.45
C ARG A 54 -16.47 11.46 -7.87
N ALA A 55 -17.38 12.31 -8.31
CA ALA A 55 -18.01 12.19 -9.64
C ALA A 55 -17.05 12.49 -10.81
N ASP A 56 -15.97 13.22 -10.55
CA ASP A 56 -14.96 13.62 -11.55
C ASP A 56 -13.79 12.64 -11.70
N HIS A 57 -13.75 11.56 -10.89
CA HIS A 57 -12.70 10.54 -10.97
C HIS A 57 -13.08 9.46 -11.98
N PRO A 58 -12.15 9.01 -12.85
CA PRO A 58 -12.40 7.87 -13.73
C PRO A 58 -12.64 6.60 -12.92
N GLN A 59 -13.53 5.73 -13.39
CA GLN A 59 -13.95 4.54 -12.65
C GLN A 59 -13.47 3.24 -13.28
N GLU A 60 -13.28 3.18 -14.60
CA GLU A 60 -12.82 1.98 -15.27
C GLU A 60 -11.28 1.89 -15.23
N TYR A 61 -10.75 0.67 -15.10
CA TYR A 61 -9.29 0.42 -15.08
C TYR A 61 -8.55 1.11 -16.23
N SER A 62 -9.08 1.02 -17.46
CA SER A 62 -8.47 1.66 -18.64
C SER A 62 -8.39 3.18 -18.53
N ASP A 63 -9.45 3.80 -18.03
CA ASP A 63 -9.52 5.26 -17.94
C ASP A 63 -8.63 5.78 -16.80
N ILE A 64 -8.55 5.03 -15.69
CA ILE A 64 -7.63 5.33 -14.59
C ILE A 64 -6.18 5.22 -15.07
N ARG A 65 -5.83 4.15 -15.78
CA ARG A 65 -4.51 3.97 -16.38
C ARG A 65 -4.18 5.14 -17.33
N ASP A 66 -5.10 5.51 -18.19
CA ASP A 66 -4.89 6.58 -19.19
C ASP A 66 -4.76 7.95 -18.50
N MET A 67 -5.49 8.20 -17.42
CA MET A 67 -5.28 9.36 -16.54
C MET A 67 -3.85 9.38 -15.98
N LEU A 68 -3.34 8.25 -15.49
CA LEU A 68 -1.97 8.17 -14.97
C LEU A 68 -0.92 8.39 -16.09
N PHE A 69 -1.16 7.89 -17.29
CA PHE A 69 -0.31 8.18 -18.45
C PHE A 69 -0.30 9.66 -18.82
N GLU A 70 -1.46 10.31 -18.77
CA GLU A 70 -1.54 11.75 -19.05
C GLU A 70 -0.74 12.55 -18.03
N ARG A 71 -0.89 12.26 -16.73
CA ARG A 71 -0.11 12.90 -15.65
C ARG A 71 1.40 12.67 -15.83
N ALA A 72 1.80 11.45 -16.22
CA ALA A 72 3.20 11.08 -16.44
C ALA A 72 3.84 11.75 -17.67
N LYS A 73 3.09 12.48 -18.50
CA LYS A 73 3.67 13.35 -19.54
C LYS A 73 4.32 14.60 -18.97
N HIS A 74 3.87 15.06 -17.82
CA HIS A 74 4.27 16.33 -17.23
C HIS A 74 5.35 16.20 -16.16
N GLN A 75 5.23 15.19 -15.29
CA GLN A 75 6.20 14.92 -14.21
C GLN A 75 6.13 13.46 -13.77
N PRO A 76 7.11 12.95 -12.98
CA PRO A 76 7.03 11.61 -12.41
C PRO A 76 5.81 11.46 -11.51
N VAL A 77 5.11 10.32 -11.62
CA VAL A 77 3.91 10.03 -10.85
C VAL A 77 4.26 9.03 -9.75
N PHE A 78 3.68 9.20 -8.58
CA PHE A 78 3.66 8.18 -7.53
C PHE A 78 2.22 7.76 -7.25
N ILE A 79 1.98 6.45 -7.24
CA ILE A 79 0.72 5.88 -6.77
C ILE A 79 0.96 4.98 -5.57
N LYS A 80 0.05 5.04 -4.60
CA LYS A 80 -0.06 4.04 -3.56
C LYS A 80 -1.42 3.37 -3.73
N ASP A 81 -1.40 2.04 -3.97
CA ASP A 81 -2.61 1.30 -4.29
C ASP A 81 -2.56 -0.15 -3.76
N MET A 82 -3.66 -0.87 -3.87
CA MET A 82 -3.77 -2.25 -3.40
C MET A 82 -3.68 -3.24 -4.55
N SER A 83 -2.89 -4.31 -4.39
CA SER A 83 -2.74 -5.33 -5.44
C SER A 83 -4.07 -5.96 -5.83
N TYR A 84 -4.97 -6.23 -4.87
CA TYR A 84 -6.26 -6.86 -5.16
C TYR A 84 -7.22 -5.96 -5.95
N TYR A 85 -7.03 -4.64 -5.98
CA TYR A 85 -7.80 -3.76 -6.87
C TYR A 85 -7.49 -4.00 -8.34
N VAL A 86 -6.24 -4.26 -8.67
CA VAL A 86 -5.75 -4.30 -10.06
C VAL A 86 -5.58 -5.71 -10.61
N MET A 87 -5.53 -6.74 -9.75
CA MET A 87 -5.38 -8.12 -10.17
C MET A 87 -6.67 -8.70 -10.77
N PRO A 88 -6.62 -9.53 -11.81
CA PRO A 88 -5.42 -9.91 -12.60
C PRO A 88 -5.13 -8.98 -13.79
N HIS A 89 -5.84 -7.85 -13.94
CA HIS A 89 -5.77 -6.98 -15.11
C HIS A 89 -4.36 -6.46 -15.36
N ILE A 90 -3.68 -6.02 -14.30
CA ILE A 90 -2.36 -5.42 -14.38
C ILE A 90 -1.30 -6.35 -15.01
N LEU A 91 -1.36 -7.65 -14.75
CA LEU A 91 -0.42 -8.62 -15.32
C LEU A 91 -0.58 -8.83 -16.83
N ARG A 92 -1.69 -8.39 -17.41
CA ARG A 92 -1.97 -8.45 -18.86
C ARG A 92 -1.70 -7.13 -19.55
N ASP A 93 -1.58 -6.04 -18.83
CA ASP A 93 -1.34 -4.70 -19.37
C ASP A 93 0.15 -4.40 -19.47
N THR A 94 0.79 -4.96 -20.50
CA THR A 94 2.23 -4.78 -20.74
C THR A 94 2.61 -3.33 -21.01
N ALA A 95 1.71 -2.52 -21.55
CA ALA A 95 1.93 -1.10 -21.79
C ALA A 95 2.03 -0.33 -20.47
N PHE A 96 1.17 -0.63 -19.50
CA PHE A 96 1.22 -0.02 -18.18
C PHE A 96 2.43 -0.52 -17.39
N GLN A 97 2.66 -1.83 -17.34
CA GLN A 97 3.81 -2.43 -16.65
C GLN A 97 5.14 -1.85 -17.13
N GLY A 98 5.31 -1.63 -18.43
CA GLY A 98 6.53 -1.02 -18.97
C GLY A 98 6.82 0.41 -18.47
N ARG A 99 5.86 1.05 -17.79
CA ARG A 99 6.01 2.39 -17.19
C ARG A 99 6.14 2.36 -15.68
N LEU A 100 5.79 1.24 -15.04
CA LEU A 100 5.82 1.11 -13.61
C LEU A 100 7.23 0.87 -13.07
N ARG A 101 7.47 1.39 -11.89
CA ARG A 101 8.56 1.00 -11.00
C ARG A 101 7.90 0.45 -9.74
N ASN A 102 7.77 -0.88 -9.71
CA ASN A 102 6.98 -1.58 -8.70
C ASN A 102 7.75 -1.72 -7.39
N ALA A 103 7.07 -1.49 -6.27
CA ALA A 103 7.47 -1.92 -4.94
C ALA A 103 6.26 -2.42 -4.17
N PHE A 104 6.47 -3.36 -3.28
CA PHE A 104 5.43 -3.97 -2.43
C PHE A 104 5.71 -3.65 -0.98
N LEU A 105 4.71 -3.12 -0.28
CA LEU A 105 4.78 -2.87 1.16
C LEU A 105 3.95 -3.92 1.89
N VAL A 106 4.61 -4.74 2.68
CA VAL A 106 3.96 -5.81 3.45
C VAL A 106 4.09 -5.58 4.95
N ARG A 107 3.10 -6.03 5.72
CA ARG A 107 3.06 -6.00 7.18
C ARG A 107 2.59 -7.33 7.74
N ARG A 108 3.03 -7.68 8.97
CA ARG A 108 2.59 -8.88 9.67
C ARG A 108 1.06 -9.02 9.66
N PRO A 109 0.51 -10.17 9.23
CA PRO A 109 -0.93 -10.36 9.02
C PRO A 109 -1.75 -10.13 10.28
N ARG A 110 -1.31 -10.63 11.45
CA ARG A 110 -2.02 -10.43 12.72
C ARG A 110 -2.31 -8.97 13.01
N ALA A 111 -1.29 -8.13 12.83
CA ALA A 111 -1.44 -6.69 13.05
C ALA A 111 -2.38 -6.02 12.04
N ALA A 112 -2.28 -6.41 10.77
CA ALA A 112 -3.12 -5.88 9.70
C ALA A 112 -4.59 -6.27 9.90
N ILE A 113 -4.88 -7.56 10.14
CA ILE A 113 -6.22 -8.10 10.36
C ILE A 113 -6.91 -7.41 11.54
N VAL A 114 -6.26 -7.36 12.72
CA VAL A 114 -6.83 -6.69 13.91
C VAL A 114 -7.11 -5.22 13.64
N SER A 115 -6.20 -4.54 12.95
CA SER A 115 -6.36 -3.12 12.64
C SER A 115 -7.43 -2.86 11.59
N TYR A 116 -7.61 -3.76 10.63
CA TYR A 116 -8.65 -3.65 9.60
C TYR A 116 -10.02 -3.92 10.20
N HIS A 117 -10.19 -5.06 10.84
CA HIS A 117 -11.46 -5.46 11.48
C HIS A 117 -12.01 -4.40 12.44
N LYS A 118 -11.13 -3.62 13.07
CA LYS A 118 -11.57 -2.51 13.94
C LYS A 118 -12.31 -1.40 13.19
N ILE A 119 -11.99 -1.18 11.90
CA ILE A 119 -12.61 -0.13 11.06
C ILE A 119 -13.78 -0.74 10.29
N ASP A 120 -13.57 -1.94 9.77
CA ASP A 120 -14.56 -2.69 9.01
C ASP A 120 -14.68 -4.13 9.52
N PRO A 121 -15.63 -4.42 10.41
CA PRO A 121 -15.90 -5.78 10.89
C PRO A 121 -16.38 -6.75 9.80
N GLU A 122 -16.93 -6.23 8.72
CA GLU A 122 -17.45 -7.02 7.60
C GLU A 122 -16.41 -7.28 6.50
N CYS A 123 -15.17 -6.81 6.68
CA CYS A 123 -14.10 -7.04 5.71
C CYS A 123 -13.99 -8.52 5.31
N SER A 124 -13.77 -8.75 4.02
CA SER A 124 -13.55 -10.07 3.45
C SER A 124 -12.10 -10.54 3.65
N CYS A 125 -11.87 -11.84 3.45
CA CYS A 125 -10.50 -12.39 3.45
C CYS A 125 -9.65 -11.76 2.35
N GLU A 126 -10.21 -11.56 1.15
CA GLU A 126 -9.52 -10.97 0.01
C GLU A 126 -9.01 -9.56 0.31
N GLU A 127 -9.79 -8.74 1.01
CA GLU A 127 -9.45 -7.36 1.35
C GLU A 127 -8.30 -7.21 2.35
N ILE A 128 -7.90 -8.29 3.05
CA ILE A 128 -6.62 -8.29 3.79
C ILE A 128 -5.43 -8.09 2.85
N GLY A 129 -5.51 -8.54 1.60
CA GLY A 129 -4.72 -8.10 0.47
C GLY A 129 -3.32 -8.72 0.32
N ILE A 130 -2.77 -9.41 1.33
CA ILE A 130 -1.38 -9.90 1.31
C ILE A 130 -1.21 -11.06 0.31
N ALA A 131 -2.20 -11.96 0.18
CA ALA A 131 -2.16 -13.03 -0.81
C ALA A 131 -2.12 -12.46 -2.24
N ALA A 132 -2.97 -11.47 -2.53
CA ALA A 132 -2.97 -10.80 -3.83
C ALA A 132 -1.66 -10.05 -4.12
N GLN A 133 -0.97 -9.54 -3.10
CA GLN A 133 0.38 -8.98 -3.28
C GLN A 133 1.40 -10.04 -3.70
N LEU A 134 1.35 -11.23 -3.10
CA LEU A 134 2.24 -12.33 -3.49
C LEU A 134 1.96 -12.76 -4.94
N ASP A 135 0.70 -12.94 -5.30
CA ASP A 135 0.31 -13.31 -6.68
C ASP A 135 0.79 -12.26 -7.68
N HIS A 136 0.65 -10.97 -7.34
CA HIS A 136 1.12 -9.86 -8.17
C HIS A 136 2.65 -9.89 -8.32
N ALA A 137 3.38 -9.99 -7.22
CA ALA A 137 4.84 -10.04 -7.23
C ALA A 137 5.36 -11.25 -8.03
N GLN A 138 4.77 -12.43 -7.82
CA GLN A 138 5.14 -13.65 -8.57
C GLN A 138 4.80 -13.52 -10.06
N GLY A 139 3.66 -12.90 -10.40
CA GLY A 139 3.28 -12.63 -11.78
C GLY A 139 4.28 -11.72 -12.50
N LEU A 140 4.76 -10.67 -11.84
CA LEU A 140 5.83 -9.80 -12.34
C LEU A 140 7.15 -10.56 -12.49
N ALA A 141 7.53 -11.37 -11.49
CA ALA A 141 8.74 -12.19 -11.55
C ALA A 141 8.72 -13.19 -12.72
N ALA A 142 7.58 -13.81 -13.00
CA ALA A 142 7.38 -14.69 -14.14
C ALA A 142 7.53 -13.99 -15.49
N GLN A 143 7.37 -12.66 -15.51
CA GLN A 143 7.56 -11.81 -16.69
C GLN A 143 8.96 -11.20 -16.78
N GLY A 144 9.86 -11.55 -15.85
CA GLY A 144 11.26 -11.11 -15.84
C GLY A 144 11.52 -9.83 -15.04
N ASP A 145 10.54 -9.31 -14.31
CA ASP A 145 10.77 -8.22 -13.35
C ASP A 145 11.36 -8.78 -12.04
N THR A 146 12.00 -7.91 -11.25
CA THR A 146 12.48 -8.24 -9.91
C THR A 146 11.61 -7.53 -8.88
N PRO A 147 10.70 -8.22 -8.19
CA PRO A 147 9.84 -7.57 -7.20
C PRO A 147 10.66 -6.94 -6.08
N LEU A 148 10.43 -5.65 -5.84
CA LEU A 148 11.01 -4.92 -4.73
C LEU A 148 10.03 -4.96 -3.56
N VAL A 149 10.42 -5.60 -2.46
CA VAL A 149 9.57 -5.72 -1.27
C VAL A 149 10.18 -4.96 -0.10
N ILE A 150 9.36 -4.21 0.65
CA ILE A 150 9.73 -3.57 1.91
C ILE A 150 8.75 -3.98 3.00
N ARG A 151 9.25 -4.21 4.22
CA ARG A 151 8.40 -4.54 5.36
C ARG A 151 8.10 -3.30 6.19
N SER A 152 6.87 -3.15 6.60
CA SER A 152 6.42 -2.05 7.47
C SER A 152 7.20 -2.00 8.78
N GLU A 153 7.61 -3.15 9.28
CA GLU A 153 8.40 -3.31 10.50
C GLU A 153 9.78 -2.66 10.33
N ASP A 154 10.43 -2.88 9.18
CA ASP A 154 11.75 -2.31 8.87
C ASP A 154 11.67 -0.80 8.63
N VAL A 155 10.63 -0.36 7.90
CA VAL A 155 10.37 1.08 7.73
C VAL A 155 10.14 1.76 9.08
N ARG A 156 9.43 1.12 10.00
CA ARG A 156 9.22 1.67 11.35
C ARG A 156 10.52 1.72 12.16
N ALA A 157 11.37 0.70 12.05
CA ALA A 157 12.63 0.62 12.76
C ALA A 157 13.66 1.63 12.26
N ASN A 158 13.70 1.86 10.94
CA ASN A 158 14.65 2.78 10.29
C ASN A 158 13.99 3.46 9.07
N PRO A 159 13.13 4.48 9.29
CA PRO A 159 12.42 5.13 8.19
C PRO A 159 13.35 5.72 7.13
N GLN A 160 14.39 6.48 7.56
CA GLN A 160 15.32 7.10 6.64
C GLN A 160 16.09 6.07 5.82
N GLY A 161 16.68 5.06 6.47
CA GLY A 161 17.47 4.04 5.78
C GLY A 161 16.63 3.22 4.79
N MET A 162 15.41 2.85 5.13
CA MET A 162 14.53 2.09 4.24
C MET A 162 14.04 2.92 3.06
N MET A 163 13.67 4.17 3.29
CA MET A 163 13.24 5.05 2.20
C MET A 163 14.42 5.42 1.28
N SER A 164 15.61 5.67 1.82
CA SER A 164 16.82 5.87 1.01
C SER A 164 17.14 4.65 0.14
N ALA A 165 17.03 3.44 0.69
CA ALA A 165 17.23 2.22 -0.08
C ALA A 165 16.18 2.08 -1.21
N LEU A 166 14.92 2.35 -0.93
CA LEU A 166 13.84 2.36 -1.93
C LEU A 166 14.10 3.41 -3.03
N TRP A 167 14.43 4.63 -2.64
CA TRP A 167 14.69 5.73 -3.59
C TRP A 167 15.90 5.45 -4.48
N ARG A 168 16.95 4.86 -3.93
CA ARG A 168 18.14 4.45 -4.70
C ARG A 168 17.78 3.45 -5.80
N VAL A 169 16.97 2.41 -5.48
CA VAL A 169 16.52 1.43 -6.47
C VAL A 169 15.62 2.09 -7.53
N TRP A 170 14.78 3.04 -7.13
CA TRP A 170 13.92 3.78 -8.05
C TRP A 170 14.64 4.89 -8.84
N GLY A 171 15.91 5.19 -8.50
CA GLY A 171 16.68 6.28 -9.13
C GLY A 171 16.20 7.67 -8.72
N LEU A 172 15.56 7.78 -7.54
CA LEU A 172 15.16 9.05 -6.95
C LEU A 172 16.29 9.63 -6.08
N ALA A 173 16.41 10.95 -6.05
CA ALA A 173 17.33 11.64 -5.17
C ALA A 173 16.92 11.52 -3.69
N GLU A 174 17.86 11.65 -2.77
CA GLU A 174 17.57 11.75 -1.34
C GLU A 174 16.76 13.02 -1.02
N ALA A 175 15.89 12.92 -0.02
CA ALA A 175 14.95 13.98 0.37
C ALA A 175 14.73 13.99 1.89
N ASP A 176 15.76 14.35 2.66
CA ASP A 176 15.72 14.33 4.13
C ASP A 176 14.58 15.16 4.74
N HIS A 177 14.18 16.23 4.05
CA HIS A 177 13.06 17.08 4.47
C HIS A 177 11.70 16.35 4.46
N ALA A 178 11.58 15.26 3.70
CA ALA A 178 10.31 14.53 3.52
C ALA A 178 9.86 13.75 4.77
N PHE A 179 10.72 13.59 5.77
CA PHE A 179 10.38 12.86 7.00
C PHE A 179 9.70 13.71 8.07
N ASN A 180 9.57 15.02 7.86
CA ASN A 180 8.93 15.96 8.78
C ASN A 180 7.77 16.63 8.05
N TRP A 181 6.55 16.18 8.28
CA TRP A 181 5.36 16.74 7.65
C TRP A 181 4.48 17.52 8.63
N GLN A 182 3.69 18.43 8.07
CA GLN A 182 2.67 19.16 8.82
C GLN A 182 1.42 18.30 8.98
N CYS A 183 0.59 18.60 9.99
CA CYS A 183 -0.65 17.87 10.24
C CYS A 183 -1.78 18.19 9.23
N GLU A 184 -1.47 18.79 8.07
CA GLU A 184 -2.44 19.10 7.03
C GLU A 184 -2.61 17.90 6.07
N ALA A 185 -3.87 17.45 5.94
CA ALA A 185 -4.19 16.30 5.08
C ALA A 185 -4.20 16.69 3.59
N PRO A 186 -3.66 15.86 2.69
CA PRO A 186 -3.87 16.02 1.25
C PRO A 186 -5.36 15.99 0.89
N LYS A 187 -5.76 16.81 -0.10
CA LYS A 187 -7.18 16.94 -0.49
C LYS A 187 -7.81 15.63 -0.95
N ASP A 188 -7.05 14.77 -1.63
CA ASP A 188 -7.51 13.47 -2.10
C ASP A 188 -7.67 12.41 -1.00
N TRP A 189 -7.17 12.67 0.22
CA TRP A 189 -7.44 11.81 1.39
C TRP A 189 -8.80 12.07 2.02
N GLN A 190 -9.44 13.20 1.72
CA GLN A 190 -10.76 13.54 2.29
C GLN A 190 -11.81 12.50 1.92
N GLN A 191 -11.71 11.91 0.73
CA GLN A 191 -12.64 10.85 0.27
C GLN A 191 -12.59 9.56 1.11
N VAL A 192 -11.55 9.36 1.94
CA VAL A 192 -11.35 8.19 2.80
C VAL A 192 -10.82 8.60 4.19
N GLU A 193 -11.30 9.72 4.72
CA GLU A 193 -10.79 10.34 5.95
C GLU A 193 -10.79 9.38 7.15
N GLY A 194 -11.83 8.56 7.29
CA GLY A 194 -11.94 7.57 8.38
C GLY A 194 -10.79 6.56 8.43
N TRP A 195 -10.13 6.29 7.30
CA TRP A 195 -9.01 5.36 7.20
C TRP A 195 -7.66 5.98 7.59
N HIS A 196 -7.53 7.30 7.55
CA HIS A 196 -6.25 8.02 7.67
C HIS A 196 -6.12 8.83 8.95
N ALA A 197 -7.15 8.86 9.80
CA ALA A 197 -7.22 9.69 11.00
C ALA A 197 -5.94 9.65 11.87
N LYS A 198 -5.33 8.47 12.05
CA LYS A 198 -4.09 8.36 12.83
C LYS A 198 -2.91 9.05 12.17
N THR A 199 -2.70 8.86 10.86
CA THR A 199 -1.58 9.48 10.12
C THR A 199 -1.71 10.99 10.05
N MET A 200 -2.94 11.50 9.96
CA MET A 200 -3.21 12.94 9.95
C MET A 200 -2.89 13.63 11.28
N GLN A 201 -2.83 12.88 12.39
CA GLN A 201 -2.52 13.41 13.73
C GLN A 201 -1.03 13.31 14.09
N THR A 202 -0.19 12.75 13.23
CA THR A 202 1.24 12.55 13.48
C THR A 202 2.08 13.47 12.58
N GLN A 203 3.32 13.76 13.02
CA GLN A 203 4.30 14.54 12.26
C GLN A 203 5.48 13.67 11.77
N GLY A 204 5.36 12.35 11.87
CA GLY A 204 6.40 11.39 11.50
C GLY A 204 5.97 9.96 11.81
N ILE A 205 6.87 9.02 11.53
CA ILE A 205 6.68 7.60 11.84
C ILE A 205 7.05 7.36 13.31
N GLU A 206 6.11 6.82 14.08
CA GLU A 206 6.36 6.44 15.47
C GLU A 206 7.36 5.28 15.55
N PRO A 207 8.29 5.29 16.53
CA PRO A 207 9.24 4.21 16.74
C PRO A 207 8.54 2.87 17.02
N PRO A 208 9.21 1.72 16.75
CA PRO A 208 8.63 0.41 17.02
C PRO A 208 8.43 0.18 18.53
N ASP A 209 7.34 -0.50 18.88
CA ASP A 209 7.16 -1.08 20.20
C ASP A 209 8.11 -2.30 20.33
N PRO A 210 8.98 -2.39 21.35
CA PRO A 210 9.86 -3.55 21.55
C PRO A 210 9.12 -4.88 21.69
N ASN A 211 7.87 -4.84 22.15
CA ASN A 211 7.01 -6.00 22.34
C ASN A 211 5.94 -6.12 21.24
N ALA A 212 6.14 -5.48 20.08
CA ALA A 212 5.12 -5.38 19.02
C ALA A 212 4.54 -6.75 18.64
N GLU A 213 5.40 -7.73 18.36
CA GLU A 213 4.99 -9.05 17.89
C GLU A 213 4.15 -9.81 18.91
N GLU A 214 4.58 -9.82 20.17
CA GLU A 214 3.83 -10.46 21.25
C GLU A 214 2.49 -9.75 21.51
N ASN A 215 2.50 -8.42 21.46
CA ASN A 215 1.28 -7.62 21.60
C ASN A 215 0.32 -7.84 20.43
N GLU A 216 0.81 -7.98 19.21
CA GLU A 216 0.02 -8.28 18.00
C GLU A 216 -0.60 -9.68 18.10
N ARG A 217 0.19 -10.69 18.49
CA ARG A 217 -0.28 -12.05 18.73
C ARG A 217 -1.41 -12.08 19.75
N ARG A 218 -1.18 -11.53 20.93
CA ARG A 218 -2.19 -11.49 22.02
C ARG A 218 -3.49 -10.80 21.59
N LYS A 219 -3.39 -9.67 20.88
CA LYS A 219 -4.58 -8.94 20.37
C LYS A 219 -5.33 -9.75 19.32
N PHE A 220 -4.60 -10.41 18.45
CA PHE A 220 -5.20 -11.26 17.43
C PHE A 220 -5.92 -12.45 18.08
N ASP A 221 -5.26 -13.19 18.97
CA ASP A 221 -5.82 -14.38 19.64
C ASP A 221 -7.11 -14.02 20.40
N ALA A 222 -7.11 -12.88 21.11
CA ALA A 222 -8.29 -12.39 21.82
C ALA A 222 -9.45 -12.00 20.89
N LEU A 223 -9.17 -11.46 19.72
CA LEU A 223 -10.18 -11.10 18.71
C LEU A 223 -10.69 -12.34 17.97
N ALA A 224 -9.81 -13.24 17.56
CA ALA A 224 -10.13 -14.46 16.83
C ALA A 224 -11.01 -15.41 17.67
N ALA A 225 -10.82 -15.44 19.00
CA ALA A 225 -11.71 -16.16 19.92
C ALA A 225 -13.17 -15.66 19.87
N GLN A 226 -13.40 -14.41 19.49
CA GLN A 226 -14.72 -13.81 19.34
C GLN A 226 -15.22 -13.86 17.89
N VAL A 227 -14.31 -13.85 16.92
CA VAL A 227 -14.58 -13.79 15.47
C VAL A 227 -13.77 -14.89 14.76
N PRO A 228 -14.22 -16.17 14.82
CA PRO A 228 -13.44 -17.32 14.35
C PRO A 228 -13.02 -17.27 12.87
N LYS A 229 -13.78 -16.54 12.01
CA LYS A 229 -13.39 -16.37 10.60
C LYS A 229 -11.98 -15.79 10.41
N LEU A 230 -11.47 -15.03 11.39
CA LEU A 230 -10.15 -14.38 11.31
C LEU A 230 -8.98 -15.37 11.35
N GLU A 231 -9.16 -16.55 11.95
CA GLU A 231 -8.18 -17.64 11.86
C GLU A 231 -7.96 -18.11 10.42
N THR A 232 -9.05 -18.22 9.65
CA THR A 232 -8.96 -18.54 8.21
C THR A 232 -8.25 -17.42 7.45
N TYR A 233 -8.51 -16.16 7.79
CA TYR A 233 -7.81 -15.03 7.17
C TYR A 233 -6.30 -15.09 7.45
N LEU A 234 -5.93 -15.35 8.71
CA LEU A 234 -4.52 -15.52 9.08
C LEU A 234 -3.87 -16.69 8.33
N ALA A 235 -4.53 -17.85 8.30
CA ALA A 235 -4.02 -19.04 7.60
C ALA A 235 -3.78 -18.80 6.11
N THR A 236 -4.61 -17.95 5.47
CA THR A 236 -4.46 -17.56 4.07
C THR A 236 -3.28 -16.61 3.85
N HIS A 237 -3.09 -15.64 4.75
CA HIS A 237 -2.17 -14.53 4.53
C HIS A 237 -0.78 -14.71 5.16
N GLU A 238 -0.63 -15.54 6.17
CA GLU A 238 0.67 -15.78 6.83
C GLU A 238 1.71 -16.39 5.89
N PRO A 239 1.42 -17.44 5.08
CA PRO A 239 2.36 -17.96 4.10
C PRO A 239 2.77 -16.92 3.04
N ALA A 240 1.81 -16.10 2.59
CA ALA A 240 2.08 -15.05 1.62
C ALA A 240 2.99 -13.95 2.20
N TYR A 241 2.75 -13.54 3.44
CA TYR A 241 3.62 -12.62 4.15
C TYR A 241 5.04 -13.15 4.28
N GLN A 242 5.20 -14.43 4.65
CA GLN A 242 6.52 -15.04 4.79
C GLN A 242 7.26 -15.04 3.45
N ALA A 243 6.61 -15.47 2.38
CA ALA A 243 7.20 -15.49 1.04
C ALA A 243 7.62 -14.10 0.55
N LEU A 244 6.80 -13.06 0.80
CA LEU A 244 7.15 -11.67 0.48
C LEU A 244 8.29 -11.16 1.38
N SER A 245 8.28 -11.51 2.66
CA SER A 245 9.33 -11.09 3.61
C SER A 245 10.70 -11.67 3.26
N ASP A 246 10.75 -12.89 2.70
CA ASP A 246 12.00 -13.52 2.25
C ASP A 246 12.63 -12.77 1.05
N MET A 247 11.85 -11.97 0.32
CA MET A 247 12.30 -11.11 -0.78
C MET A 247 12.59 -9.67 -0.34
N ALA A 248 12.48 -9.35 0.96
CA ALA A 248 12.51 -7.97 1.41
C ALA A 248 13.88 -7.30 1.27
N LEU A 249 13.85 -6.05 0.82
CA LEU A 249 15.01 -5.17 0.74
C LEU A 249 15.58 -4.91 2.14
N ALA A 250 16.91 -4.93 2.26
CA ALA A 250 17.61 -4.50 3.47
C ALA A 250 17.99 -3.01 3.39
N ALA A 251 17.93 -2.29 4.51
CA ALA A 251 18.26 -0.87 4.57
C ALA A 251 19.70 -0.52 4.11
N ASN A 252 20.61 -1.49 4.12
CA ASN A 252 22.01 -1.32 3.76
C ASN A 252 22.36 -1.86 2.36
N SER A 253 21.38 -2.14 1.53
CA SER A 253 21.56 -2.70 0.17
C SER A 253 21.83 -1.61 -0.86
#